data_a7299903272f85f7b378409978f6020d
#
_entry.id   a7299903272f85f7b378409978f6020d
#
_cell.length_a   1.000
_cell.length_b   1.000
_cell.length_c   1.000
_cell.angle_alpha   90.00
_cell.angle_beta   90.00
_cell.angle_gamma   90.00
#
_symmetry.space_group_name_H-M   'P 1'
#
loop_
_entity.id
_entity.type
_entity.pdbx_description
1 polymer ?
#
loop_
_entity_poly.entity_id
_entity_poly.type
_entity_poly.pdbx_seq_one_letter_code
_entity_poly.pdbx_strand_id
1 'polypeptide(L)'
;MKKDLIDKLKREYTLFPVCPEVMGGLLTPRDPCEICGKCVMTADGVDCTSEYTKGAEAALKIALENKVSFCILKSKSPSCGNEYIYDGSYTGTLKPGKGITADLLEKSGFVIYNETQTDFIFDKEIE
;
A
#
# COMPACT_ATOMS: atom_id res chain seq x y z
N MET A 1 7.45 -5.04 -5.73
CA MET A 1 7.43 -4.17 -6.93
C MET A 1 8.59 -4.55 -7.83
N LYS A 2 8.41 -4.50 -9.13
CA LYS A 2 9.44 -4.94 -10.08
C LYS A 2 10.67 -4.05 -10.04
N LYS A 3 11.85 -4.66 -10.15
CA LYS A 3 13.14 -3.95 -10.11
C LYS A 3 13.25 -2.88 -11.19
N ASP A 4 12.80 -3.16 -12.41
CA ASP A 4 12.86 -2.21 -13.52
C ASP A 4 12.09 -0.92 -13.24
N LEU A 5 10.93 -1.03 -12.63
CA LEU A 5 10.13 0.13 -12.23
C LEU A 5 10.87 0.95 -11.18
N ILE A 6 11.43 0.30 -10.18
CA ILE A 6 12.17 0.98 -9.12
C ILE A 6 13.40 1.68 -9.68
N ASP A 7 14.14 1.02 -10.57
CA ASP A 7 15.33 1.61 -11.20
C ASP A 7 14.98 2.86 -12.02
N LYS A 8 13.87 2.82 -12.76
CA LYS A 8 13.40 3.99 -13.52
C LYS A 8 12.99 5.13 -12.62
N LEU A 9 12.27 4.82 -11.53
CA LEU A 9 11.85 5.83 -10.56
C LEU A 9 13.03 6.51 -9.88
N LYS A 10 14.07 5.75 -9.55
CA LYS A 10 15.27 6.30 -8.91
C LYS A 10 16.00 7.33 -9.77
N ARG A 11 15.88 7.26 -11.09
CA ARG A 11 16.51 8.23 -12.00
C ARG A 11 15.85 9.60 -11.96
N GLU A 12 14.53 9.63 -11.72
CA GLU A 12 13.71 10.84 -11.79
C GLU A 12 13.32 11.38 -10.42
N TYR A 13 13.29 10.54 -9.39
CA TYR A 13 12.72 10.86 -8.09
C TYR A 13 13.61 10.39 -6.95
N THR A 14 13.48 11.08 -5.82
CA THR A 14 14.00 10.57 -4.55
C THR A 14 12.95 9.64 -3.95
N LEU A 15 13.32 8.39 -3.69
CA LEU A 15 12.40 7.39 -3.18
C LEU A 15 12.55 7.22 -1.66
N PHE A 16 11.41 7.08 -1.00
CA PHE A 16 11.33 6.77 0.42
C PHE A 16 10.60 5.41 0.56
N PRO A 17 11.36 4.29 0.60
CA PRO A 17 10.73 2.97 0.67
C PRO A 17 10.01 2.75 2.00
N VAL A 18 8.82 2.18 1.92
CA VAL A 18 8.04 1.82 3.11
C VAL A 18 7.47 0.41 2.95
N CYS A 19 7.36 -0.31 4.05
CA CYS A 19 6.59 -1.53 4.13
C CYS A 19 5.68 -1.40 5.35
N PRO A 20 4.44 -0.90 5.17
CA PRO A 20 3.56 -0.65 6.31
C PRO A 20 3.31 -1.87 7.17
N GLU A 21 3.24 -3.06 6.57
CA GLU A 21 3.01 -4.29 7.32
C GLU A 21 4.16 -4.58 8.30
N VAL A 22 5.40 -4.47 7.84
CA VAL A 22 6.58 -4.65 8.69
C VAL A 22 6.70 -3.52 9.71
N MET A 23 6.46 -2.29 9.29
CA MET A 23 6.51 -1.12 10.18
C MET A 23 5.46 -1.20 11.29
N GLY A 24 4.35 -1.87 11.03
CA GLY A 24 3.30 -2.12 12.02
C GLY A 24 3.61 -3.25 12.99
N GLY A 25 4.71 -3.97 12.78
CA GLY A 25 5.13 -5.03 13.67
C GLY A 25 4.85 -6.46 13.19
N LEU A 26 4.41 -6.61 11.95
CA LEU A 26 4.18 -7.95 11.39
C LEU A 26 5.51 -8.62 11.02
N LEU A 27 5.58 -9.92 11.28
CA LEU A 27 6.78 -10.71 10.95
C LEU A 27 6.81 -11.07 9.46
N THR A 28 8.00 -11.46 8.98
CA THR A 28 8.20 -11.96 7.63
C THR A 28 8.93 -13.31 7.72
N PRO A 29 8.42 -14.43 7.14
CA PRO A 29 7.13 -14.51 6.44
C PRO A 29 5.93 -14.46 7.39
N ARG A 30 4.75 -14.21 6.82
CA ARG A 30 3.51 -14.13 7.60
C ARG A 30 2.34 -14.66 6.79
N ASP A 31 1.28 -15.06 7.49
CA ASP A 31 0.06 -15.50 6.84
C ASP A 31 -0.64 -14.32 6.14
N PRO A 32 -1.25 -14.54 4.96
CA PRO A 32 -2.00 -13.48 4.29
C PRO A 32 -3.21 -13.05 5.11
N CYS A 33 -3.47 -11.75 5.10
CA CYS A 33 -4.64 -11.18 5.73
C CYS A 33 -5.59 -10.60 4.70
N GLU A 34 -6.88 -10.53 5.06
CA GLU A 34 -7.89 -9.82 4.27
C GLU A 34 -8.69 -8.89 5.18
N ILE A 35 -9.26 -7.86 4.59
CA ILE A 35 -10.14 -6.95 5.34
C ILE A 35 -11.51 -7.59 5.46
N CYS A 36 -11.95 -7.82 6.70
CA CYS A 36 -13.24 -8.40 7.03
C CYS A 36 -14.02 -7.35 7.85
N GLY A 37 -14.91 -6.60 7.20
CA GLY A 37 -15.61 -5.49 7.85
C GLY A 37 -14.62 -4.41 8.29
N LYS A 38 -14.52 -4.16 9.58
CA LYS A 38 -13.59 -3.16 10.16
C LYS A 38 -12.26 -3.77 10.60
N CYS A 39 -12.09 -5.06 10.45
CA CYS A 39 -10.91 -5.77 10.93
C CYS A 39 -10.08 -6.32 9.78
N VAL A 40 -8.77 -6.44 10.02
CA VAL A 40 -7.83 -7.12 9.11
C VAL A 40 -7.44 -8.42 9.79
N MET A 41 -7.74 -9.55 9.17
CA MET A 41 -7.61 -10.86 9.82
C MET A 41 -6.96 -11.89 8.90
N THR A 42 -6.29 -12.88 9.52
CA THR A 42 -5.86 -14.09 8.81
C THR A 42 -7.05 -15.02 8.61
N ALA A 43 -6.91 -16.03 7.74
CA ALA A 43 -7.95 -17.04 7.54
C ALA A 43 -8.26 -17.81 8.83
N ASP A 44 -7.26 -17.95 9.71
CA ASP A 44 -7.42 -18.64 11.00
C ASP A 44 -8.09 -17.76 12.08
N GLY A 45 -8.42 -16.52 11.75
CA GLY A 45 -9.11 -15.63 12.68
C GLY A 45 -8.20 -14.80 13.58
N VAL A 46 -6.91 -14.71 13.28
CA VAL A 46 -5.98 -13.83 14.02
C VAL A 46 -6.20 -12.39 13.58
N ASP A 47 -6.54 -11.51 14.51
CA ASP A 47 -6.79 -10.09 14.24
C ASP A 47 -5.47 -9.33 14.19
N CYS A 48 -5.16 -8.74 13.03
CA CYS A 48 -3.97 -7.94 12.78
C CYS A 48 -4.29 -6.46 12.57
N THR A 49 -5.50 -6.03 12.91
CA THR A 49 -5.97 -4.67 12.65
C THR A 49 -5.05 -3.61 13.27
N SER A 50 -4.59 -3.80 14.50
CA SER A 50 -3.73 -2.82 15.16
C SER A 50 -2.37 -2.68 14.47
N GLU A 51 -1.78 -3.78 13.99
CA GLU A 51 -0.51 -3.77 13.26
C GLU A 51 -0.67 -3.04 11.93
N TYR A 52 -1.76 -3.29 11.18
CA TYR A 52 -2.04 -2.58 9.93
C TYR A 52 -2.28 -1.10 10.14
N THR A 53 -3.00 -0.73 11.19
CA THR A 53 -3.26 0.67 11.54
C THR A 53 -1.97 1.39 11.91
N LYS A 54 -1.15 0.77 12.73
CA LYS A 54 0.13 1.32 13.16
C LYS A 54 1.09 1.49 11.99
N GLY A 55 1.13 0.52 11.08
CA GLY A 55 1.93 0.60 9.87
C GLY A 55 1.47 1.72 8.93
N ALA A 56 0.16 1.91 8.81
CA ALA A 56 -0.40 3.00 8.01
C ALA A 56 -0.01 4.37 8.58
N GLU A 57 -0.08 4.53 9.90
CA GLU A 57 0.33 5.76 10.57
C GLU A 57 1.81 6.04 10.40
N ALA A 58 2.65 5.01 10.46
CA ALA A 58 4.09 5.15 10.24
C ALA A 58 4.39 5.57 8.81
N ALA A 59 3.71 5.00 7.82
CA ALA A 59 3.87 5.39 6.42
C ALA A 59 3.43 6.85 6.19
N LEU A 60 2.32 7.26 6.80
CA LEU A 60 1.84 8.64 6.72
C LEU A 60 2.87 9.61 7.30
N LYS A 61 3.47 9.27 8.43
CA LYS A 61 4.51 10.11 9.06
C LYS A 61 5.69 10.34 8.11
N ILE A 62 6.17 9.27 7.46
CA ILE A 62 7.25 9.37 6.49
C ILE A 62 6.85 10.27 5.32
N ALA A 63 5.63 10.11 4.79
CA ALA A 63 5.15 10.91 3.68
C ALA A 63 5.07 12.40 4.04
N LEU A 64 4.57 12.72 5.23
CA LEU A 64 4.45 14.10 5.69
C LEU A 64 5.81 14.74 5.97
N GLU A 65 6.70 14.03 6.65
CA GLU A 65 8.03 14.53 6.99
C GLU A 65 8.88 14.82 5.75
N ASN A 66 8.72 14.03 4.71
CA ASN A 66 9.50 14.15 3.48
C ASN A 66 8.76 14.92 2.37
N LYS A 67 7.55 15.37 2.63
CA LYS A 67 6.73 16.16 1.69
C LYS A 67 6.66 15.53 0.31
N VAL A 68 6.38 14.23 0.28
CA VAL A 68 6.36 13.47 -0.98
C VAL A 68 5.29 14.01 -1.93
N SER A 69 5.57 13.95 -3.24
CA SER A 69 4.65 14.44 -4.26
C SER A 69 3.51 13.46 -4.54
N PHE A 70 3.78 12.17 -4.44
CA PHE A 70 2.79 11.11 -4.64
C PHE A 70 3.33 9.82 -4.04
N CYS A 71 2.46 8.82 -3.94
CA CYS A 71 2.80 7.50 -3.42
C CYS A 71 2.51 6.43 -4.46
N ILE A 72 3.39 5.43 -4.56
CA ILE A 72 3.15 4.23 -5.37
C ILE A 72 3.08 3.06 -4.40
N LEU A 73 1.94 2.42 -4.33
CA LEU A 73 1.69 1.32 -3.40
C LEU A 73 1.35 0.04 -4.18
N LYS A 74 1.65 -1.11 -3.58
CA LYS A 74 1.36 -2.40 -4.19
C LYS A 74 -0.15 -2.65 -4.21
N SER A 75 -0.69 -3.00 -5.39
CA SER A 75 -2.12 -3.27 -5.58
C SER A 75 -2.60 -4.48 -4.77
N LYS A 76 -3.90 -4.49 -4.45
CA LYS A 76 -4.66 -5.61 -3.87
C LYS A 76 -4.38 -5.94 -2.40
N SER A 77 -3.31 -5.42 -1.81
CA SER A 77 -2.97 -5.73 -0.43
C SER A 77 -3.97 -5.10 0.56
N PRO A 78 -4.23 -5.71 1.73
CA PRO A 78 -5.07 -5.09 2.75
C PRO A 78 -4.48 -3.81 3.33
N SER A 79 -3.18 -3.58 3.16
CA SER A 79 -2.53 -2.33 3.55
C SER A 79 -2.55 -1.31 2.41
N CYS A 80 -2.10 -1.70 1.23
CA CYS A 80 -1.70 -0.78 0.16
C CYS A 80 -2.60 -0.77 -1.08
N GLY A 81 -3.60 -1.63 -1.19
CA GLY A 81 -4.50 -1.66 -2.34
C GLY A 81 -5.24 -0.33 -2.49
N ASN A 82 -5.24 0.25 -3.71
CA ASN A 82 -5.87 1.56 -3.94
C ASN A 82 -7.15 1.51 -4.79
N GLU A 83 -7.45 0.39 -5.44
CA GLU A 83 -8.66 0.21 -6.26
C GLU A 83 -9.46 -1.00 -5.82
N TYR A 84 -8.78 -2.13 -5.66
CA TYR A 84 -9.38 -3.41 -5.32
C TYR A 84 -8.63 -4.05 -4.17
N ILE A 85 -9.37 -4.73 -3.32
CA ILE A 85 -8.83 -5.54 -2.22
C ILE A 85 -9.52 -6.89 -2.24
N TYR A 86 -8.95 -7.87 -1.58
CA TYR A 86 -9.62 -9.16 -1.39
C TYR A 86 -10.83 -8.96 -0.47
N ASP A 87 -11.92 -9.69 -0.74
CA ASP A 87 -13.23 -9.41 -0.16
C ASP A 87 -13.46 -9.95 1.26
N GLY A 88 -12.48 -10.62 1.83
CA GLY A 88 -12.59 -11.19 3.18
C GLY A 88 -13.06 -12.62 3.22
N SER A 89 -13.31 -13.23 2.06
CA SER A 89 -13.74 -14.65 1.98
C SER A 89 -12.59 -15.65 1.90
N TYR A 90 -11.37 -15.16 1.69
CA TYR A 90 -10.15 -15.99 1.49
C TYR A 90 -10.26 -16.93 0.29
N THR A 91 -10.96 -16.50 -0.76
CA THR A 91 -11.19 -17.27 -1.98
C THR A 91 -10.50 -16.69 -3.20
N GLY A 92 -9.68 -15.63 -3.03
CA GLY A 92 -9.07 -14.92 -4.14
C GLY A 92 -10.00 -13.96 -4.85
N THR A 93 -11.19 -13.71 -4.31
CA THR A 93 -12.19 -12.82 -4.91
C THR A 93 -11.89 -11.36 -4.51
N LEU A 94 -11.87 -10.47 -5.50
CA LEU A 94 -11.62 -9.05 -5.31
C LEU A 94 -12.93 -8.26 -5.24
N LYS A 95 -12.91 -7.15 -4.51
CA LYS A 95 -14.00 -6.17 -4.49
C LYS A 95 -13.40 -4.77 -4.58
N PRO A 96 -14.17 -3.76 -5.04
CA PRO A 96 -13.73 -2.37 -4.95
C PRO A 96 -13.50 -1.97 -3.49
N GLY A 97 -12.38 -1.33 -3.24
CA GLY A 97 -12.04 -0.89 -1.89
C GLY A 97 -10.58 -0.50 -1.77
N LYS A 98 -10.20 -0.04 -0.59
CA LYS A 98 -8.84 0.44 -0.31
C LYS A 98 -8.27 -0.23 0.92
N GLY A 99 -6.97 -0.51 0.87
CA GLY A 99 -6.23 -0.96 2.04
C GLY A 99 -6.11 0.15 3.08
N ILE A 100 -5.76 -0.23 4.29
CA ILE A 100 -5.70 0.68 5.43
C ILE A 100 -4.74 1.85 5.18
N THR A 101 -3.54 1.57 4.68
CA THR A 101 -2.53 2.61 4.39
C THR A 101 -2.95 3.49 3.22
N ALA A 102 -3.44 2.88 2.13
CA ALA A 102 -3.89 3.64 0.95
C ALA A 102 -5.02 4.61 1.32
N ASP A 103 -5.99 4.16 2.11
CA ASP A 103 -7.10 4.99 2.55
C ASP A 103 -6.63 6.17 3.42
N LEU A 104 -5.75 5.90 4.37
CA LEU A 104 -5.22 6.95 5.27
C LEU A 104 -4.42 8.00 4.50
N LEU A 105 -3.54 7.58 3.59
CA LEU A 105 -2.74 8.50 2.78
C LEU A 105 -3.62 9.36 1.88
N GLU A 106 -4.62 8.75 1.24
CA GLU A 106 -5.54 9.49 0.37
C GLU A 106 -6.37 10.52 1.14
N LYS A 107 -6.90 10.14 2.30
CA LYS A 107 -7.64 11.05 3.18
C LYS A 107 -6.77 12.19 3.70
N SER A 108 -5.47 11.98 3.76
CA SER A 108 -4.49 12.99 4.19
C SER A 108 -4.01 13.88 3.04
N GLY A 109 -4.57 13.72 1.83
CA GLY A 109 -4.32 14.58 0.70
C GLY A 109 -3.27 14.09 -0.30
N PHE A 110 -2.73 12.88 -0.12
CA PHE A 110 -1.75 12.34 -1.06
C PHE A 110 -2.43 11.66 -2.25
N VAL A 111 -1.83 11.82 -3.43
CA VAL A 111 -2.24 11.10 -4.63
C VAL A 111 -1.59 9.72 -4.59
N ILE A 112 -2.40 8.67 -4.76
CA ILE A 112 -1.94 7.28 -4.65
C ILE A 112 -2.08 6.59 -6.00
N TYR A 113 -0.99 5.95 -6.43
CA TYR A 113 -0.96 5.09 -7.60
C TYR A 113 -0.54 3.69 -7.19
N ASN A 114 -0.88 2.68 -7.98
CA ASN A 114 -0.30 1.36 -7.80
C ASN A 114 0.74 1.10 -8.90
N GLU A 115 1.42 -0.05 -8.84
CA GLU A 115 2.51 -0.40 -9.76
C GLU A 115 2.06 -0.54 -11.22
N THR A 116 0.75 -0.65 -11.47
CA THR A 116 0.20 -0.72 -12.83
C THR A 116 -0.23 0.63 -13.37
N GLN A 117 -0.17 1.67 -12.57
CA GLN A 117 -0.66 3.02 -12.91
C GLN A 117 0.49 4.03 -13.04
N THR A 118 1.64 3.58 -13.53
CA THR A 118 2.87 4.40 -13.55
C THR A 118 3.24 4.93 -14.93
N ASP A 119 2.49 4.61 -15.96
CA ASP A 119 2.80 5.01 -17.33
C ASP A 119 2.90 6.53 -17.50
N PHE A 120 2.06 7.29 -16.81
CA PHE A 120 2.08 8.75 -16.88
C PHE A 120 3.41 9.34 -16.39
N ILE A 121 4.13 8.67 -15.51
CA ILE A 121 5.42 9.12 -15.00
C ILE A 121 6.47 9.07 -16.11
N PHE A 122 6.39 8.03 -16.95
CA PHE A 122 7.34 7.81 -18.03
C PHE A 122 6.98 8.57 -19.30
N ASP A 123 5.71 8.87 -19.51
CA ASP A 123 5.23 9.64 -20.67
C ASP A 123 5.83 11.06 -20.67
N LYS A 124 6.12 11.62 -19.50
CA LYS A 124 6.77 12.93 -19.40
C LYS A 124 8.20 12.95 -19.94
N GLU A 125 8.85 11.80 -20.02
CA GLU A 125 10.20 11.69 -20.56
C GLU A 125 10.24 11.83 -22.08
N ILE A 126 9.10 11.66 -22.74
CA ILE A 126 8.98 11.70 -24.21
C ILE A 126 8.72 13.12 -24.71
N GLU A 127 8.23 13.97 -23.85
CA GLU A 127 8.00 15.38 -24.13
C GLU A 127 9.30 16.18 -23.98
#